data_bd8ef46df5d758ffd20cbb91071c0d01
#
_entry.id   bd8ef46df5d758ffd20cbb91071c0d01
#
_cell.length_a   1.000
_cell.length_b   1.000
_cell.length_c   1.000
_cell.angle_alpha   90.00
_cell.angle_beta   90.00
_cell.angle_gamma   90.00
#
_symmetry.space_group_name_H-M   'P 1'
#
loop_
_entity.id
_entity.type
_entity.pdbx_description
1 polymer ?
#
loop_
_entity_poly.entity_id
_entity_poly.type
_entity_poly.pdbx_seq_one_letter_code
_entity_poly.pdbx_strand_id
1 'polypeptide(L)'
;MKPEKPKNLGFKQIYFNLDKILFLFFLTFMMIEFVWLPSNSWIAGLLLRQTGYLFLSYNNIFAIITGSPFISLALFVLVIVNLLVAYFQIGLLFIGARHLLCHEKRTLLEYSRKVFRQSFLFMKQVTLAKITFIFFYVMMLFPVIRKILKIYYLNKIVIPDFIVDYVEDKYWLVGIVVTILALLLFYISVRFMFALSQLLFEKKTVKEAVRYSLEKTRKHSWFYTWNLLWIVVKTYLFFILLLIPILASQALMDGLTHKESLVLGIINFVLIKNFHYIALTYFLIKFVSFLTGEELEITPRRKKDHWMRWGVMGCACIFFALEGYVYLEAPVANKPLIISHRGVSNKNGVQNTVQSLEKTAQLSPDFVETDVQETKDGQFVMMHDANIKNLTGVNANPQDLTLKELTKLDISENGYHSKVSSFDDYLNKANELHQKLLIEIKTSRKDSPDMMKRFMEKYGTVLKQNGHQMQSLDYHVIDQVLAYDSQIPVYFILPYNSIFPRTKATGYTMEYSTLDENFVNKLWNTDQKLYVWTINSSESFDKSVHLGADGMITDDLEMIQEQVTIAQEDPEYTDLLFKQAMEFFNF
;
A
#
# COMPACT_ATOMS: atom_id res chain seq x y z
N MET A 1 -38.94 3.83 -21.50
CA MET A 1 -38.79 2.45 -21.06
C MET A 1 -38.66 2.43 -19.53
N LYS A 2 -39.44 1.62 -18.83
CA LYS A 2 -39.22 1.40 -17.39
C LYS A 2 -37.87 0.71 -17.22
N PRO A 3 -37.01 1.16 -16.26
CA PRO A 3 -35.75 0.52 -16.02
C PRO A 3 -36.00 -0.93 -15.52
N GLU A 4 -35.39 -1.92 -16.16
CA GLU A 4 -35.49 -3.32 -15.76
C GLU A 4 -34.67 -3.57 -14.49
N LYS A 5 -35.25 -4.33 -13.54
CA LYS A 5 -34.54 -4.74 -12.32
C LYS A 5 -33.54 -5.85 -12.65
N PRO A 6 -32.32 -5.83 -12.09
CA PRO A 6 -31.39 -6.94 -12.25
C PRO A 6 -31.97 -8.23 -11.66
N LYS A 7 -32.09 -9.27 -12.48
CA LYS A 7 -32.59 -10.59 -12.03
C LYS A 7 -31.56 -11.31 -11.16
N ASN A 8 -32.01 -12.23 -10.32
CA ASN A 8 -31.15 -12.95 -9.38
C ASN A 8 -30.20 -13.93 -10.09
N LEU A 9 -28.90 -13.82 -9.79
CA LEU A 9 -27.88 -14.77 -10.20
C LEU A 9 -27.96 -16.01 -9.28
N GLY A 10 -28.19 -17.17 -9.84
CA GLY A 10 -28.26 -18.41 -9.06
C GLY A 10 -26.85 -18.94 -8.73
N PHE A 11 -26.65 -19.48 -7.52
CA PHE A 11 -25.37 -20.11 -7.11
C PHE A 11 -24.92 -21.19 -8.09
N LYS A 12 -25.86 -21.94 -8.66
CA LYS A 12 -25.63 -22.98 -9.67
C LYS A 12 -24.95 -22.46 -10.93
N GLN A 13 -25.22 -21.21 -11.34
CA GLN A 13 -24.63 -20.59 -12.52
C GLN A 13 -23.16 -20.21 -12.28
N ILE A 14 -22.84 -19.73 -11.08
CA ILE A 14 -21.46 -19.44 -10.68
C ILE A 14 -20.66 -20.73 -10.63
N TYR A 15 -21.19 -21.77 -9.99
CA TYR A 15 -20.54 -23.07 -9.86
C TYR A 15 -20.19 -23.68 -11.22
N PHE A 16 -21.07 -23.61 -12.22
CA PHE A 16 -20.82 -24.18 -13.55
C PHE A 16 -19.76 -23.42 -14.35
N ASN A 17 -19.47 -22.16 -14.01
CA ASN A 17 -18.46 -21.33 -14.69
C ASN A 17 -17.24 -21.01 -13.81
N LEU A 18 -17.08 -21.67 -12.66
CA LEU A 18 -16.04 -21.40 -11.68
C LEU A 18 -14.62 -21.51 -12.27
N ASP A 19 -14.40 -22.49 -13.14
CA ASP A 19 -13.13 -22.67 -13.87
C ASP A 19 -12.77 -21.47 -14.75
N LYS A 20 -13.74 -20.92 -15.48
CA LYS A 20 -13.53 -19.74 -16.33
C LYS A 20 -13.31 -18.48 -15.52
N ILE A 21 -14.01 -18.39 -14.40
CA ILE A 21 -13.92 -17.29 -13.44
C ILE A 21 -12.53 -17.23 -12.83
N LEU A 22 -12.10 -18.32 -12.21
CA LEU A 22 -10.79 -18.42 -11.59
C LEU A 22 -9.68 -18.25 -12.62
N PHE A 23 -9.82 -18.84 -13.80
CA PHE A 23 -8.84 -18.69 -14.88
C PHE A 23 -8.70 -17.23 -15.32
N LEU A 24 -9.79 -16.48 -15.49
CA LEU A 24 -9.75 -15.09 -15.92
C LEU A 24 -9.00 -14.21 -14.91
N PHE A 25 -9.35 -14.30 -13.63
CA PHE A 25 -8.71 -13.52 -12.59
C PHE A 25 -7.28 -13.97 -12.30
N PHE A 26 -7.07 -15.28 -12.15
CA PHE A 26 -5.76 -15.84 -11.88
C PHE A 26 -4.77 -15.54 -13.00
N LEU A 27 -5.17 -15.71 -14.27
CA LEU A 27 -4.32 -15.38 -15.40
C LEU A 27 -4.00 -13.88 -15.45
N THR A 28 -4.99 -13.02 -15.22
CA THR A 28 -4.79 -11.57 -15.21
C THR A 28 -3.84 -11.17 -14.09
N PHE A 29 -4.02 -11.74 -12.90
CA PHE A 29 -3.14 -11.52 -11.76
C PHE A 29 -1.71 -12.00 -12.07
N MET A 30 -1.53 -13.24 -12.53
CA MET A 30 -0.22 -13.79 -12.87
C MET A 30 0.51 -12.97 -13.95
N MET A 31 -0.20 -12.54 -15.00
CA MET A 31 0.40 -11.70 -16.04
C MET A 31 0.87 -10.35 -15.51
N ILE A 32 0.11 -9.74 -14.63
CA ILE A 32 0.46 -8.43 -14.05
C ILE A 32 1.57 -8.58 -13.00
N GLU A 33 1.36 -9.39 -11.98
CA GLU A 33 2.26 -9.48 -10.82
C GLU A 33 3.61 -10.13 -11.15
N PHE A 34 3.60 -11.22 -11.91
CA PHE A 34 4.83 -12.00 -12.15
C PHE A 34 5.52 -11.69 -13.47
N VAL A 35 4.86 -11.07 -14.43
CA VAL A 35 5.48 -10.76 -15.72
C VAL A 35 5.62 -9.25 -15.92
N TRP A 36 4.50 -8.52 -15.86
CA TRP A 36 4.51 -7.10 -16.21
C TRP A 36 5.22 -6.23 -15.16
N LEU A 37 4.91 -6.37 -13.90
CA LEU A 37 5.47 -5.53 -12.84
C LEU A 37 6.99 -5.72 -12.67
N PRO A 38 7.52 -6.94 -12.61
CA PRO A 38 8.97 -7.14 -12.58
C PRO A 38 9.67 -6.55 -13.82
N SER A 39 9.10 -6.79 -15.00
CA SER A 39 9.66 -6.26 -16.26
C SER A 39 9.64 -4.73 -16.32
N ASN A 40 8.49 -4.12 -15.98
CA ASN A 40 8.33 -2.68 -15.93
C ASN A 40 9.31 -2.02 -14.93
N SER A 41 9.42 -2.59 -13.76
CA SER A 41 10.31 -2.10 -12.72
C SER A 41 11.79 -2.25 -13.09
N TRP A 42 12.15 -3.34 -13.76
CA TRP A 42 13.49 -3.56 -14.29
C TRP A 42 13.85 -2.53 -15.38
N ILE A 43 12.93 -2.30 -16.34
CA ILE A 43 13.10 -1.28 -17.39
C ILE A 43 13.23 0.12 -16.77
N ALA A 44 12.33 0.49 -15.85
CA ALA A 44 12.38 1.79 -15.18
C ALA A 44 13.70 2.00 -14.44
N GLY A 45 14.17 0.99 -13.72
CA GLY A 45 15.47 1.03 -13.03
C GLY A 45 16.67 1.10 -13.97
N LEU A 46 16.60 0.44 -15.16
CA LEU A 46 17.64 0.57 -16.18
C LEU A 46 17.71 2.00 -16.74
N LEU A 47 16.56 2.58 -17.06
CA LEU A 47 16.47 3.95 -17.57
C LEU A 47 16.97 4.95 -16.55
N LEU A 48 16.53 4.85 -15.30
CA LEU A 48 16.93 5.76 -14.23
C LEU A 48 18.46 5.76 -14.03
N ARG A 49 19.11 4.59 -14.05
CA ARG A 49 20.56 4.48 -13.88
C ARG A 49 21.36 5.23 -14.94
N GLN A 50 20.83 5.36 -16.17
CA GLN A 50 21.50 6.11 -17.25
C GLN A 50 21.50 7.62 -16.99
N THR A 51 20.67 8.12 -16.05
CA THR A 51 20.67 9.54 -15.65
C THR A 51 21.72 9.85 -14.59
N GLY A 52 22.39 8.85 -14.02
CA GLY A 52 23.29 8.99 -12.88
C GLY A 52 22.58 9.03 -11.52
N TYR A 53 21.24 9.01 -11.49
CA TYR A 53 20.47 8.98 -10.25
C TYR A 53 20.11 7.55 -9.84
N LEU A 54 20.21 7.27 -8.54
CA LEU A 54 19.94 5.95 -7.95
C LEU A 54 18.46 5.74 -7.60
N PHE A 55 17.71 6.82 -7.44
CA PHE A 55 16.29 6.85 -7.04
C PHE A 55 15.57 8.03 -7.69
N LEU A 56 14.24 7.98 -7.70
CA LEU A 56 13.37 9.07 -8.16
C LEU A 56 12.67 9.70 -6.95
N SER A 57 12.84 11.01 -6.78
CA SER A 57 12.18 11.80 -5.74
C SER A 57 11.70 13.14 -6.30
N TYR A 58 10.85 13.84 -5.53
CA TYR A 58 10.42 15.19 -5.89
C TYR A 58 11.59 16.19 -5.98
N ASN A 59 12.68 15.95 -5.24
CA ASN A 59 13.86 16.80 -5.24
C ASN A 59 14.72 16.66 -6.52
N ASN A 60 14.75 15.49 -7.15
CA ASN A 60 15.62 15.22 -8.29
C ASN A 60 14.88 15.06 -9.63
N ILE A 61 13.54 14.97 -9.63
CA ILE A 61 12.76 14.76 -10.87
C ILE A 61 12.99 15.85 -11.90
N PHE A 62 13.08 17.11 -11.48
CA PHE A 62 13.33 18.24 -12.39
C PHE A 62 14.74 18.19 -12.97
N ALA A 63 15.75 17.87 -12.16
CA ALA A 63 17.12 17.70 -12.60
C ALA A 63 17.27 16.53 -13.60
N ILE A 64 16.54 15.44 -13.37
CA ILE A 64 16.49 14.30 -14.30
C ILE A 64 15.85 14.72 -15.63
N ILE A 65 14.72 15.45 -15.60
CA ILE A 65 14.04 15.93 -16.81
C ILE A 65 14.92 16.84 -17.64
N THR A 66 15.63 17.78 -17.00
CA THR A 66 16.48 18.76 -17.70
C THR A 66 17.83 18.19 -18.10
N GLY A 67 18.43 17.35 -17.25
CA GLY A 67 19.76 16.77 -17.48
C GLY A 67 19.77 15.57 -18.43
N SER A 68 18.65 14.87 -18.56
CA SER A 68 18.55 13.64 -19.36
C SER A 68 17.21 13.56 -20.14
N PRO A 69 16.96 14.46 -21.11
CA PRO A 69 15.65 14.58 -21.76
C PRO A 69 15.22 13.33 -22.51
N PHE A 70 16.13 12.59 -23.13
CA PHE A 70 15.82 11.33 -23.84
C PHE A 70 15.38 10.22 -22.88
N ILE A 71 16.05 10.11 -21.74
CA ILE A 71 15.68 9.12 -20.71
C ILE A 71 14.33 9.51 -20.08
N SER A 72 14.11 10.78 -19.83
CA SER A 72 12.85 11.30 -19.33
C SER A 72 11.70 11.02 -20.28
N LEU A 73 11.93 11.16 -21.60
CA LEU A 73 10.97 10.76 -22.62
C LEU A 73 10.70 9.24 -22.58
N ALA A 74 11.76 8.42 -22.43
CA ALA A 74 11.59 6.97 -22.33
C ALA A 74 10.80 6.56 -21.07
N LEU A 75 11.06 7.18 -19.93
CA LEU A 75 10.26 6.98 -18.70
C LEU A 75 8.81 7.43 -18.89
N PHE A 76 8.57 8.54 -19.57
CA PHE A 76 7.21 8.99 -19.91
C PHE A 76 6.49 8.01 -20.84
N VAL A 77 7.17 7.47 -21.86
CA VAL A 77 6.63 6.40 -22.72
C VAL A 77 6.28 5.16 -21.90
N LEU A 78 7.11 4.79 -20.93
CA LEU A 78 6.83 3.67 -20.02
C LEU A 78 5.54 3.91 -19.20
N VAL A 79 5.29 5.14 -18.73
CA VAL A 79 4.01 5.51 -18.08
C VAL A 79 2.84 5.32 -19.06
N ILE A 80 2.97 5.73 -20.32
CA ILE A 80 1.92 5.51 -21.33
C ILE A 80 1.67 4.01 -21.54
N VAL A 81 2.72 3.19 -21.63
CA VAL A 81 2.59 1.73 -21.76
C VAL A 81 1.87 1.14 -20.54
N ASN A 82 2.16 1.62 -19.33
CA ASN A 82 1.45 1.22 -18.12
C ASN A 82 -0.06 1.54 -18.18
N LEU A 83 -0.42 2.72 -18.67
CA LEU A 83 -1.83 3.08 -18.90
C LEU A 83 -2.49 2.16 -19.93
N LEU A 84 -1.77 1.77 -20.99
CA LEU A 84 -2.28 0.82 -21.99
C LEU A 84 -2.47 -0.58 -21.41
N VAL A 85 -1.57 -1.04 -20.53
CA VAL A 85 -1.72 -2.33 -19.82
C VAL A 85 -2.93 -2.29 -18.90
N ALA A 86 -3.14 -1.22 -18.13
CA ALA A 86 -4.32 -1.05 -17.30
C ALA A 86 -5.62 -1.01 -18.14
N TYR A 87 -5.60 -0.31 -19.27
CA TYR A 87 -6.71 -0.28 -20.23
C TYR A 87 -7.03 -1.68 -20.78
N PHE A 88 -6.00 -2.47 -21.12
CA PHE A 88 -6.15 -3.86 -21.56
C PHE A 88 -6.72 -4.74 -20.45
N GLN A 89 -6.24 -4.61 -19.22
CA GLN A 89 -6.75 -5.35 -18.06
C GLN A 89 -8.26 -5.10 -17.84
N ILE A 90 -8.68 -3.84 -17.88
CA ILE A 90 -10.11 -3.48 -17.80
C ILE A 90 -10.90 -4.14 -18.92
N GLY A 91 -10.42 -4.03 -20.16
CA GLY A 91 -11.04 -4.67 -21.32
C GLY A 91 -11.16 -6.18 -21.15
N LEU A 92 -10.10 -6.85 -20.70
CA LEU A 92 -10.06 -8.29 -20.49
C LEU A 92 -11.12 -8.74 -19.46
N LEU A 93 -11.20 -8.06 -18.31
CA LEU A 93 -12.14 -8.40 -17.23
C LEU A 93 -13.59 -8.18 -17.66
N PHE A 94 -13.92 -7.05 -18.26
CA PHE A 94 -15.29 -6.73 -18.68
C PHE A 94 -15.76 -7.58 -19.87
N ILE A 95 -14.92 -7.79 -20.88
CA ILE A 95 -15.22 -8.65 -22.02
C ILE A 95 -15.35 -10.09 -21.55
N GLY A 96 -14.46 -10.54 -20.66
CA GLY A 96 -14.55 -11.87 -20.03
C GLY A 96 -15.86 -12.07 -19.28
N ALA A 97 -16.25 -11.12 -18.45
CA ALA A 97 -17.52 -11.16 -17.72
C ALA A 97 -18.72 -11.19 -18.67
N ARG A 98 -18.72 -10.38 -19.73
CA ARG A 98 -19.80 -10.42 -20.75
C ARG A 98 -19.90 -11.78 -21.44
N HIS A 99 -18.74 -12.41 -21.73
CA HIS A 99 -18.76 -13.76 -22.33
C HIS A 99 -19.26 -14.86 -21.39
N LEU A 100 -19.22 -14.64 -20.08
CA LEU A 100 -19.88 -15.54 -19.11
C LEU A 100 -21.41 -15.37 -19.13
N LEU A 101 -21.94 -14.21 -19.52
CA LEU A 101 -23.37 -13.96 -19.71
C LEU A 101 -23.92 -14.59 -20.99
N CYS A 102 -23.09 -14.80 -22.02
CA CYS A 102 -23.53 -15.34 -23.31
C CYS A 102 -23.81 -16.84 -23.22
N HIS A 103 -24.90 -17.28 -23.87
CA HIS A 103 -25.45 -18.65 -23.85
C HIS A 103 -24.60 -19.73 -24.53
N GLU A 104 -23.38 -19.44 -24.95
CA GLU A 104 -22.57 -20.39 -25.72
C GLU A 104 -21.87 -21.44 -24.84
N LYS A 105 -22.10 -22.71 -25.15
CA LYS A 105 -21.39 -23.87 -24.58
C LYS A 105 -19.93 -23.83 -25.05
N ARG A 106 -19.00 -23.31 -24.26
CA ARG A 106 -17.58 -23.21 -24.60
C ARG A 106 -16.71 -23.95 -23.61
N THR A 107 -15.66 -24.59 -24.16
CA THR A 107 -14.53 -25.06 -23.36
C THR A 107 -13.78 -23.88 -22.76
N LEU A 108 -12.96 -24.11 -21.73
CA LEU A 108 -12.10 -23.09 -21.14
C LEU A 108 -11.16 -22.46 -22.20
N LEU A 109 -10.60 -23.30 -23.09
CA LEU A 109 -9.71 -22.85 -24.17
C LEU A 109 -10.45 -21.98 -25.20
N GLU A 110 -11.66 -22.37 -25.60
CA GLU A 110 -12.48 -21.57 -26.52
C GLU A 110 -12.89 -20.22 -25.89
N TYR A 111 -13.25 -20.26 -24.61
CA TYR A 111 -13.55 -19.05 -23.85
C TYR A 111 -12.34 -18.11 -23.79
N SER A 112 -11.18 -18.60 -23.35
CA SER A 112 -9.96 -17.81 -23.22
C SER A 112 -9.53 -17.22 -24.56
N ARG A 113 -9.49 -18.05 -25.63
CA ARG A 113 -9.14 -17.57 -26.98
C ARG A 113 -10.08 -16.45 -27.45
N LYS A 114 -11.37 -16.56 -27.20
CA LYS A 114 -12.35 -15.55 -27.61
C LYS A 114 -12.21 -14.26 -26.80
N VAL A 115 -12.04 -14.38 -25.49
CA VAL A 115 -11.80 -13.21 -24.61
C VAL A 115 -10.53 -12.46 -25.02
N PHE A 116 -9.41 -13.17 -25.16
CA PHE A 116 -8.15 -12.55 -25.60
C PHE A 116 -8.26 -11.89 -26.97
N ARG A 117 -8.85 -12.58 -27.95
CA ARG A 117 -9.04 -12.02 -29.30
C ARG A 117 -9.86 -10.73 -29.27
N GLN A 118 -10.94 -10.70 -28.50
CA GLN A 118 -11.78 -9.50 -28.41
C GLN A 118 -11.14 -8.39 -27.61
N SER A 119 -10.42 -8.71 -26.54
CA SER A 119 -9.65 -7.70 -25.79
C SER A 119 -8.54 -7.09 -26.65
N PHE A 120 -7.90 -7.89 -27.50
CA PHE A 120 -6.92 -7.37 -28.45
C PHE A 120 -7.56 -6.50 -29.56
N LEU A 121 -8.76 -6.85 -30.03
CA LEU A 121 -9.51 -6.01 -30.96
C LEU A 121 -9.97 -4.70 -30.30
N PHE A 122 -10.29 -4.73 -29.00
CA PHE A 122 -10.58 -3.53 -28.23
C PHE A 122 -9.35 -2.61 -28.12
N MET A 123 -8.14 -3.18 -27.92
CA MET A 123 -6.89 -2.42 -27.95
C MET A 123 -6.63 -1.73 -29.28
N LYS A 124 -6.98 -2.35 -30.43
CA LYS A 124 -6.82 -1.72 -31.75
C LYS A 124 -7.68 -0.47 -31.94
N GLN A 125 -8.69 -0.25 -31.11
CA GLN A 125 -9.60 0.90 -31.15
C GLN A 125 -9.25 1.94 -30.10
N VAL A 126 -8.09 1.82 -29.48
CA VAL A 126 -7.61 2.74 -28.45
C VAL A 126 -7.44 4.15 -29.05
N THR A 127 -7.92 5.15 -28.32
CA THR A 127 -7.67 6.57 -28.57
C THR A 127 -7.33 7.23 -27.27
N LEU A 128 -6.58 8.32 -27.29
CA LEU A 128 -6.24 9.07 -26.09
C LEU A 128 -7.50 9.43 -25.28
N ALA A 129 -8.56 9.88 -25.97
CA ALA A 129 -9.82 10.20 -25.32
C ALA A 129 -10.46 9.01 -24.59
N LYS A 130 -10.39 7.79 -25.16
CA LYS A 130 -10.90 6.57 -24.50
C LYS A 130 -10.09 6.20 -23.28
N ILE A 131 -8.74 6.23 -23.37
CA ILE A 131 -7.87 5.96 -22.21
C ILE A 131 -8.17 6.95 -21.10
N THR A 132 -8.15 8.25 -21.41
CA THR A 132 -8.41 9.32 -20.45
C THR A 132 -9.79 9.15 -19.80
N PHE A 133 -10.84 8.90 -20.59
CA PHE A 133 -12.19 8.71 -20.05
C PHE A 133 -12.26 7.49 -19.13
N ILE A 134 -11.75 6.33 -19.54
CA ILE A 134 -11.80 5.10 -18.74
C ILE A 134 -10.97 5.27 -17.46
N PHE A 135 -9.79 5.89 -17.56
CA PHE A 135 -8.95 6.16 -16.40
C PHE A 135 -9.67 7.06 -15.38
N PHE A 136 -10.20 8.22 -15.82
CA PHE A 136 -10.94 9.11 -14.92
C PHE A 136 -12.23 8.48 -14.40
N TYR A 137 -12.93 7.71 -15.22
CA TYR A 137 -14.13 7.01 -14.78
C TYR A 137 -13.83 5.97 -13.69
N VAL A 138 -12.78 5.17 -13.88
CA VAL A 138 -12.34 4.20 -12.86
C VAL A 138 -11.86 4.93 -11.60
N MET A 139 -11.18 6.07 -11.74
CA MET A 139 -10.79 6.91 -10.60
C MET A 139 -12.01 7.47 -9.83
N MET A 140 -13.08 7.87 -10.52
CA MET A 140 -14.33 8.31 -9.86
C MET A 140 -15.03 7.19 -9.09
N LEU A 141 -14.94 5.96 -9.59
CA LEU A 141 -15.44 4.75 -8.91
C LEU A 141 -14.40 4.16 -7.93
N PHE A 142 -13.30 4.87 -7.74
CA PHE A 142 -12.12 4.40 -7.03
C PHE A 142 -12.41 3.75 -5.67
N PRO A 143 -13.26 4.30 -4.78
CA PRO A 143 -13.55 3.65 -3.51
C PRO A 143 -14.21 2.26 -3.68
N VAL A 144 -15.08 2.11 -4.69
CA VAL A 144 -15.88 0.90 -4.89
C VAL A 144 -15.20 -0.12 -5.81
N ILE A 145 -14.44 0.35 -6.81
CA ILE A 145 -13.89 -0.51 -7.89
C ILE A 145 -12.39 -0.80 -7.70
N ARG A 146 -11.68 0.03 -6.96
CA ARG A 146 -10.23 -0.12 -6.72
C ARG A 146 -9.86 -1.56 -6.36
N LYS A 147 -10.52 -2.10 -5.35
CA LYS A 147 -10.23 -3.45 -4.85
C LYS A 147 -10.89 -4.55 -5.67
N ILE A 148 -12.04 -4.26 -6.27
CA ILE A 148 -12.74 -5.20 -7.13
C ILE A 148 -11.95 -5.50 -8.41
N LEU A 149 -11.35 -4.49 -9.03
CA LEU A 149 -10.59 -4.68 -10.26
C LEU A 149 -9.11 -5.02 -10.03
N LYS A 150 -8.61 -4.86 -8.79
CA LYS A 150 -7.18 -5.05 -8.45
C LYS A 150 -6.23 -4.47 -9.53
N ILE A 151 -6.54 -3.24 -10.00
CA ILE A 151 -5.69 -2.57 -10.99
C ILE A 151 -4.49 -2.03 -10.23
N TYR A 152 -3.36 -2.71 -10.36
CA TYR A 152 -2.12 -2.43 -9.63
C TYR A 152 -1.74 -0.94 -9.60
N TYR A 153 -1.75 -0.26 -10.76
CA TYR A 153 -1.34 1.14 -10.82
C TYR A 153 -2.29 2.08 -10.08
N LEU A 154 -3.57 1.74 -9.97
CA LEU A 154 -4.51 2.51 -9.16
C LEU A 154 -4.29 2.25 -7.67
N ASN A 155 -3.90 1.03 -7.31
CA ASN A 155 -3.59 0.68 -5.92
C ASN A 155 -2.30 1.36 -5.41
N LYS A 156 -1.40 1.76 -6.31
CA LYS A 156 -0.20 2.55 -5.97
C LYS A 156 -0.49 4.03 -5.68
N ILE A 157 -1.66 4.55 -6.06
CA ILE A 157 -2.07 5.92 -5.73
C ILE A 157 -2.64 5.89 -4.30
N VAL A 158 -1.75 5.93 -3.33
CA VAL A 158 -2.08 5.99 -1.89
C VAL A 158 -1.62 7.35 -1.37
N ILE A 159 -2.46 8.00 -0.60
CA ILE A 159 -2.05 9.13 0.24
C ILE A 159 -1.43 8.49 1.49
N PRO A 160 -0.16 8.78 1.83
CA PRO A 160 0.44 8.25 3.04
C PRO A 160 -0.38 8.58 4.28
N ASP A 161 -0.53 7.64 5.19
CA ASP A 161 -1.43 7.77 6.35
C ASP A 161 -1.03 8.93 7.25
N PHE A 162 0.27 9.21 7.42
CA PHE A 162 0.71 10.39 8.20
C PHE A 162 0.19 11.73 7.65
N ILE A 163 -0.13 11.82 6.33
CA ILE A 163 -0.75 13.01 5.73
C ILE A 163 -2.23 13.06 6.10
N VAL A 164 -2.89 11.90 6.07
CA VAL A 164 -4.31 11.77 6.44
C VAL A 164 -4.49 12.16 7.90
N ASP A 165 -3.70 11.57 8.80
CA ASP A 165 -3.71 11.86 10.24
C ASP A 165 -3.46 13.33 10.54
N TYR A 166 -2.46 13.94 9.87
CA TYR A 166 -2.17 15.37 10.03
C TYR A 166 -3.36 16.26 9.60
N VAL A 167 -4.05 15.89 8.52
CA VAL A 167 -5.21 16.64 8.03
C VAL A 167 -6.41 16.45 8.94
N GLU A 168 -6.65 15.25 9.45
CA GLU A 168 -7.77 14.95 10.36
C GLU A 168 -7.58 15.68 11.70
N ASP A 169 -6.38 15.66 12.26
CA ASP A 169 -6.11 16.32 13.56
C ASP A 169 -6.25 17.85 13.49
N LYS A 170 -5.76 18.48 12.41
CA LYS A 170 -5.72 19.95 12.28
C LYS A 170 -6.89 20.55 11.52
N TYR A 171 -7.50 19.81 10.60
CA TYR A 171 -8.43 20.33 9.61
C TYR A 171 -9.66 19.45 9.42
N TRP A 172 -10.36 19.09 10.50
CA TRP A 172 -11.56 18.23 10.45
C TRP A 172 -12.60 18.66 9.41
N LEU A 173 -12.71 19.98 9.11
CA LEU A 173 -13.55 20.50 8.03
C LEU A 173 -13.13 19.98 6.65
N VAL A 174 -11.84 19.71 6.43
CA VAL A 174 -11.34 19.14 5.18
C VAL A 174 -11.88 17.73 5.00
N GLY A 175 -11.95 16.92 6.06
CA GLY A 175 -12.57 15.60 6.03
C GLY A 175 -14.03 15.65 5.55
N ILE A 176 -14.83 16.60 6.05
CA ILE A 176 -16.21 16.80 5.59
C ILE A 176 -16.25 17.17 4.10
N VAL A 177 -15.41 18.11 3.66
CA VAL A 177 -15.35 18.54 2.26
C VAL A 177 -14.96 17.38 1.35
N VAL A 178 -13.96 16.58 1.74
CA VAL A 178 -13.52 15.38 1.01
C VAL A 178 -14.65 14.36 0.92
N THR A 179 -15.39 14.12 2.01
CA THR A 179 -16.53 13.21 2.03
C THR A 179 -17.65 13.67 1.09
N ILE A 180 -18.01 14.97 1.12
CA ILE A 180 -19.02 15.53 0.21
C ILE A 180 -18.56 15.41 -1.25
N LEU A 181 -17.28 15.69 -1.52
CA LEU A 181 -16.71 15.56 -2.86
C LEU A 181 -16.73 14.10 -3.33
N ALA A 182 -16.41 13.14 -2.47
CA ALA A 182 -16.47 11.70 -2.78
C ALA A 182 -17.90 11.25 -3.12
N LEU A 183 -18.91 11.70 -2.35
CA LEU A 183 -20.32 11.43 -2.64
C LEU A 183 -20.77 12.06 -3.96
N LEU A 184 -20.32 13.27 -4.27
CA LEU A 184 -20.59 13.94 -5.54
C LEU A 184 -19.94 13.19 -6.71
N LEU A 185 -18.68 12.80 -6.58
CA LEU A 185 -17.95 12.01 -7.59
C LEU A 185 -18.62 10.65 -7.81
N PHE A 186 -19.07 9.99 -6.73
CA PHE A 186 -19.85 8.77 -6.83
C PHE A 186 -21.15 8.98 -7.61
N TYR A 187 -21.92 10.04 -7.31
CA TYR A 187 -23.13 10.37 -8.07
C TYR A 187 -22.83 10.65 -9.55
N ILE A 188 -21.77 11.41 -9.85
CA ILE A 188 -21.32 11.67 -11.22
C ILE A 188 -20.94 10.36 -11.90
N SER A 189 -20.27 9.44 -11.22
CA SER A 189 -19.89 8.14 -11.77
C SER A 189 -21.10 7.31 -12.20
N VAL A 190 -22.20 7.37 -11.44
CA VAL A 190 -23.46 6.73 -11.83
C VAL A 190 -24.04 7.35 -13.11
N ARG A 191 -23.89 8.65 -13.30
CA ARG A 191 -24.34 9.33 -14.53
C ARG A 191 -23.56 8.89 -15.76
N PHE A 192 -22.31 8.49 -15.62
CA PHE A 192 -21.44 8.02 -16.71
C PHE A 192 -21.36 6.49 -16.85
N MET A 193 -22.02 5.71 -16.00
CA MET A 193 -21.83 4.25 -15.92
C MET A 193 -22.11 3.52 -17.24
N PHE A 194 -23.14 3.93 -17.98
CA PHE A 194 -23.48 3.30 -19.26
C PHE A 194 -22.54 3.69 -20.40
N ALA A 195 -21.73 4.75 -20.25
CA ALA A 195 -20.71 5.09 -21.23
C ALA A 195 -19.65 3.98 -21.34
N LEU A 196 -19.33 3.31 -20.21
CA LEU A 196 -18.38 2.20 -20.19
C LEU A 196 -18.84 1.04 -21.11
N SER A 197 -20.10 0.64 -21.07
CA SER A 197 -20.62 -0.42 -21.94
C SER A 197 -20.58 -0.02 -23.42
N GLN A 198 -20.89 1.24 -23.75
CA GLN A 198 -20.84 1.75 -25.11
C GLN A 198 -19.41 1.77 -25.68
N LEU A 199 -18.42 2.11 -24.84
CA LEU A 199 -17.01 2.13 -25.24
C LEU A 199 -16.44 0.73 -25.41
N LEU A 200 -16.76 -0.18 -24.48
CA LEU A 200 -16.22 -1.54 -24.44
C LEU A 200 -16.87 -2.47 -25.48
N PHE A 201 -18.19 -2.36 -25.67
CA PHE A 201 -18.95 -3.35 -26.43
C PHE A 201 -19.51 -2.86 -27.75
N GLU A 202 -19.83 -1.56 -27.85
CA GLU A 202 -20.51 -0.96 -29.01
C GLU A 202 -19.61 -0.12 -29.91
N LYS A 203 -18.30 -0.07 -29.60
CA LYS A 203 -17.28 0.66 -30.38
C LYS A 203 -17.56 2.15 -30.59
N LYS A 204 -18.37 2.78 -29.73
CA LYS A 204 -18.72 4.20 -29.83
C LYS A 204 -17.54 5.10 -29.52
N THR A 205 -17.63 6.35 -29.96
CA THR A 205 -16.75 7.43 -29.51
C THR A 205 -17.09 7.84 -28.08
N VAL A 206 -16.14 8.49 -27.37
CA VAL A 206 -16.38 8.97 -25.99
C VAL A 206 -17.57 9.92 -25.95
N LYS A 207 -17.67 10.85 -26.91
CA LYS A 207 -18.76 11.82 -26.98
C LYS A 207 -20.14 11.14 -27.11
N GLU A 208 -20.26 10.15 -27.99
CA GLU A 208 -21.51 9.39 -28.19
C GLU A 208 -21.84 8.55 -26.96
N ALA A 209 -20.84 7.89 -26.36
CA ALA A 209 -21.00 7.06 -25.19
C ALA A 209 -21.45 7.87 -23.96
N VAL A 210 -20.83 9.02 -23.73
CA VAL A 210 -21.19 9.95 -22.66
C VAL A 210 -22.61 10.49 -22.86
N ARG A 211 -22.92 10.94 -24.06
CA ARG A 211 -24.27 11.44 -24.39
C ARG A 211 -25.34 10.38 -24.12
N TYR A 212 -25.14 9.17 -24.60
CA TYR A 212 -26.03 8.04 -24.34
C TYR A 212 -26.24 7.79 -22.83
N SER A 213 -25.15 7.79 -22.06
CA SER A 213 -25.22 7.54 -20.62
C SER A 213 -25.99 8.64 -19.89
N LEU A 214 -25.71 9.91 -20.20
CA LEU A 214 -26.39 11.06 -19.60
C LEU A 214 -27.88 11.08 -19.93
N GLU A 215 -28.27 10.77 -21.18
CA GLU A 215 -29.67 10.68 -21.61
C GLU A 215 -30.39 9.53 -20.90
N LYS A 216 -29.78 8.34 -20.85
CA LYS A 216 -30.35 7.15 -20.21
C LYS A 216 -30.55 7.35 -18.70
N THR A 217 -29.63 8.02 -18.03
CA THR A 217 -29.67 8.23 -16.58
C THR A 217 -30.46 9.47 -16.15
N ARG A 218 -30.84 10.38 -17.07
CA ARG A 218 -31.40 11.71 -16.77
C ARG A 218 -32.61 11.69 -15.84
N LYS A 219 -33.58 10.78 -16.09
CA LYS A 219 -34.83 10.71 -15.33
C LYS A 219 -34.81 9.66 -14.20
N HIS A 220 -33.79 8.81 -14.16
CA HIS A 220 -33.75 7.63 -13.29
C HIS A 220 -32.41 7.47 -12.56
N SER A 221 -31.63 8.55 -12.40
CA SER A 221 -30.29 8.48 -11.75
C SER A 221 -30.36 7.83 -10.37
N TRP A 222 -31.34 8.21 -9.54
CA TRP A 222 -31.53 7.65 -8.20
C TRP A 222 -31.85 6.14 -8.21
N PHE A 223 -32.64 5.69 -9.18
CA PHE A 223 -32.90 4.27 -9.38
C PHE A 223 -31.61 3.50 -9.71
N TYR A 224 -30.77 4.04 -10.60
CA TYR A 224 -29.49 3.43 -10.97
C TYR A 224 -28.49 3.44 -9.81
N THR A 225 -28.42 4.53 -9.03
CA THR A 225 -27.60 4.63 -7.82
C THR A 225 -27.98 3.54 -6.82
N TRP A 226 -29.27 3.40 -6.54
CA TRP A 226 -29.78 2.39 -5.60
C TRP A 226 -29.51 0.96 -6.05
N ASN A 227 -29.68 0.67 -7.34
CA ASN A 227 -29.38 -0.65 -7.87
C ASN A 227 -27.87 -0.97 -7.82
N LEU A 228 -27.00 0.00 -8.09
CA LEU A 228 -25.55 -0.18 -7.99
C LEU A 228 -25.14 -0.46 -6.53
N LEU A 229 -25.63 0.35 -5.60
CA LEU A 229 -25.40 0.13 -4.17
C LEU A 229 -25.90 -1.26 -3.74
N TRP A 230 -27.08 -1.67 -4.23
CA TRP A 230 -27.65 -2.97 -3.90
C TRP A 230 -26.85 -4.15 -4.47
N ILE A 231 -26.22 -3.99 -5.64
CA ILE A 231 -25.27 -4.99 -6.18
C ILE A 231 -24.05 -5.10 -5.26
N VAL A 232 -23.50 -3.96 -4.82
CA VAL A 232 -22.36 -3.92 -3.87
C VAL A 232 -22.73 -4.60 -2.55
N VAL A 233 -23.83 -4.18 -1.91
CA VAL A 233 -24.30 -4.76 -0.64
C VAL A 233 -24.51 -6.28 -0.76
N LYS A 234 -25.14 -6.75 -1.83
CA LYS A 234 -25.33 -8.19 -2.04
C LYS A 234 -24.00 -8.94 -2.19
N THR A 235 -23.02 -8.34 -2.82
CA THR A 235 -21.70 -8.95 -2.97
C THR A 235 -21.03 -9.12 -1.61
N TYR A 236 -21.07 -8.09 -0.76
CA TYR A 236 -20.53 -8.17 0.60
C TYR A 236 -21.27 -9.17 1.48
N LEU A 237 -22.61 -9.13 1.48
CA LEU A 237 -23.42 -10.10 2.23
C LEU A 237 -23.12 -11.54 1.79
N PHE A 238 -22.96 -11.76 0.50
CA PHE A 238 -22.59 -13.08 -0.03
C PHE A 238 -21.23 -13.54 0.49
N PHE A 239 -20.23 -12.66 0.50
CA PHE A 239 -18.90 -12.97 1.03
C PHE A 239 -18.93 -13.23 2.53
N ILE A 240 -19.59 -12.37 3.31
CA ILE A 240 -19.73 -12.52 4.77
C ILE A 240 -20.37 -13.86 5.14
N LEU A 241 -21.45 -14.25 4.45
CA LEU A 241 -22.13 -15.52 4.71
C LEU A 241 -21.23 -16.74 4.48
N LEU A 242 -20.27 -16.64 3.56
CA LEU A 242 -19.28 -17.69 3.32
C LEU A 242 -18.12 -17.64 4.34
N LEU A 243 -17.81 -16.46 4.87
CA LEU A 243 -16.71 -16.24 5.81
C LEU A 243 -17.03 -16.75 7.22
N ILE A 244 -18.26 -16.57 7.69
CA ILE A 244 -18.68 -16.93 9.06
C ILE A 244 -18.32 -18.40 9.42
N PRO A 245 -18.69 -19.43 8.65
CA PRO A 245 -18.37 -20.82 9.01
C PRO A 245 -16.87 -21.12 8.96
N ILE A 246 -16.11 -20.40 8.11
CA ILE A 246 -14.65 -20.55 8.02
C ILE A 246 -13.99 -20.05 9.31
N LEU A 247 -14.31 -18.84 9.73
CA LEU A 247 -13.76 -18.25 10.96
C LEU A 247 -14.21 -19.04 12.21
N ALA A 248 -15.47 -19.47 12.25
CA ALA A 248 -15.97 -20.30 13.35
C ALA A 248 -15.22 -21.64 13.44
N SER A 249 -14.91 -22.28 12.29
CA SER A 249 -14.13 -23.52 12.28
C SER A 249 -12.70 -23.30 12.76
N GLN A 250 -12.07 -22.17 12.41
CA GLN A 250 -10.72 -21.85 12.85
C GLN A 250 -10.67 -21.56 14.34
N ALA A 251 -11.58 -20.73 14.86
CA ALA A 251 -11.65 -20.39 16.27
C ALA A 251 -11.80 -21.62 17.18
N LEU A 252 -12.48 -22.67 16.72
CA LEU A 252 -12.57 -23.94 17.44
C LEU A 252 -11.24 -24.71 17.43
N MET A 253 -10.38 -24.49 16.44
CA MET A 253 -9.10 -25.19 16.30
C MET A 253 -7.94 -24.43 16.94
N ASP A 254 -8.03 -23.11 17.09
CA ASP A 254 -6.95 -22.29 17.68
C ASP A 254 -6.67 -22.68 19.16
N GLY A 255 -7.65 -23.27 19.85
CA GLY A 255 -7.44 -23.86 21.18
C GLY A 255 -6.74 -25.24 21.20
N LEU A 256 -6.37 -25.80 20.04
CA LEU A 256 -5.67 -27.08 19.90
C LEU A 256 -4.16 -26.87 19.69
N THR A 257 -3.48 -27.91 19.17
CA THR A 257 -2.06 -27.78 18.89
C THR A 257 -1.81 -26.81 17.71
N HIS A 258 -0.72 -26.04 17.81
CA HIS A 258 -0.27 -25.10 16.77
C HIS A 258 -0.24 -25.73 15.36
N LYS A 259 0.26 -26.97 15.23
CA LYS A 259 0.36 -27.66 13.93
C LYS A 259 -1.00 -27.97 13.31
N GLU A 260 -1.97 -28.39 14.10
CA GLU A 260 -3.31 -28.73 13.63
C GLU A 260 -4.08 -27.48 13.25
N SER A 261 -3.98 -26.43 14.06
CA SER A 261 -4.56 -25.12 13.78
C SER A 261 -3.97 -24.49 12.52
N LEU A 262 -2.66 -24.56 12.30
CA LEU A 262 -2.01 -24.09 11.08
C LEU A 262 -2.50 -24.81 9.83
N VAL A 263 -2.60 -26.16 9.86
CA VAL A 263 -3.08 -26.93 8.70
C VAL A 263 -4.50 -26.52 8.32
N LEU A 264 -5.40 -26.38 9.31
CA LEU A 264 -6.75 -25.87 9.04
C LEU A 264 -6.71 -24.41 8.59
N GLY A 265 -5.85 -23.59 9.17
CA GLY A 265 -5.63 -22.21 8.78
C GLY A 265 -5.28 -22.07 7.30
N ILE A 266 -4.37 -22.89 6.79
CA ILE A 266 -4.01 -22.92 5.35
C ILE A 266 -5.22 -23.31 4.50
N ILE A 267 -5.99 -24.31 4.90
CA ILE A 267 -7.21 -24.72 4.19
C ILE A 267 -8.22 -23.56 4.17
N ASN A 268 -8.44 -22.93 5.32
CA ASN A 268 -9.34 -21.80 5.47
C ASN A 268 -8.88 -20.58 4.65
N PHE A 269 -7.59 -20.31 4.60
CA PHE A 269 -7.00 -19.27 3.75
C PHE A 269 -7.30 -19.52 2.27
N VAL A 270 -7.09 -20.76 1.79
CA VAL A 270 -7.42 -21.16 0.42
C VAL A 270 -8.91 -20.94 0.13
N LEU A 271 -9.80 -21.27 1.07
CA LEU A 271 -11.25 -21.03 0.93
C LEU A 271 -11.57 -19.54 0.87
N ILE A 272 -11.00 -18.71 1.74
CA ILE A 272 -11.17 -17.25 1.76
C ILE A 272 -10.74 -16.65 0.42
N LYS A 273 -9.55 -16.99 -0.09
CA LYS A 273 -9.05 -16.49 -1.38
C LYS A 273 -9.97 -16.90 -2.55
N ASN A 274 -10.42 -18.17 -2.59
CA ASN A 274 -11.34 -18.60 -3.62
C ASN A 274 -12.69 -17.87 -3.53
N PHE A 275 -13.26 -17.70 -2.33
CA PHE A 275 -14.51 -16.98 -2.14
C PHE A 275 -14.40 -15.50 -2.46
N HIS A 276 -13.25 -14.89 -2.18
CA HIS A 276 -12.93 -13.55 -2.59
C HIS A 276 -13.06 -13.40 -4.13
N TYR A 277 -12.39 -14.25 -4.91
CA TYR A 277 -12.47 -14.19 -6.38
C TYR A 277 -13.88 -14.50 -6.91
N ILE A 278 -14.62 -15.39 -6.25
CA ILE A 278 -16.02 -15.68 -6.58
C ILE A 278 -16.90 -14.45 -6.34
N ALA A 279 -16.73 -13.76 -5.22
CA ALA A 279 -17.47 -12.55 -4.89
C ALA A 279 -17.15 -11.40 -5.86
N LEU A 280 -15.86 -11.18 -6.18
CA LEU A 280 -15.45 -10.21 -7.21
C LEU A 280 -16.09 -10.49 -8.57
N THR A 281 -16.12 -11.77 -8.95
CA THR A 281 -16.74 -12.16 -10.22
C THR A 281 -18.25 -12.00 -10.19
N TYR A 282 -18.89 -12.34 -9.07
CA TYR A 282 -20.32 -12.09 -8.87
C TYR A 282 -20.63 -10.60 -9.09
N PHE A 283 -19.88 -9.72 -8.45
CA PHE A 283 -20.01 -8.27 -8.67
C PHE A 283 -19.85 -7.91 -10.14
N LEU A 284 -18.77 -8.34 -10.77
CA LEU A 284 -18.44 -7.96 -12.15
C LEU A 284 -19.49 -8.46 -13.15
N ILE A 285 -19.96 -9.70 -13.00
CA ILE A 285 -21.03 -10.24 -13.83
C ILE A 285 -22.33 -9.47 -13.63
N LYS A 286 -22.70 -9.16 -12.39
CA LYS A 286 -23.91 -8.38 -12.08
C LYS A 286 -23.81 -6.97 -12.61
N PHE A 287 -22.65 -6.34 -12.50
CA PHE A 287 -22.42 -5.01 -13.03
C PHE A 287 -22.49 -5.00 -14.57
N VAL A 288 -21.84 -5.94 -15.24
CA VAL A 288 -21.91 -6.04 -16.72
C VAL A 288 -23.34 -6.35 -17.18
N SER A 289 -24.04 -7.29 -16.53
CA SER A 289 -25.47 -7.58 -16.81
C SER A 289 -26.33 -6.31 -16.66
N PHE A 290 -26.09 -5.54 -15.61
CA PHE A 290 -26.80 -4.27 -15.37
C PHE A 290 -26.51 -3.20 -16.45
N LEU A 291 -25.25 -3.14 -16.93
CA LEU A 291 -24.87 -2.22 -17.99
C LEU A 291 -25.42 -2.59 -19.37
N THR A 292 -25.48 -3.89 -19.68
CA THR A 292 -25.85 -4.40 -21.02
C THR A 292 -27.32 -4.79 -21.12
N GLY A 293 -27.97 -5.13 -20.00
CA GLY A 293 -29.29 -5.75 -19.97
C GLY A 293 -29.28 -7.25 -20.33
N GLU A 294 -28.07 -7.85 -20.53
CA GLU A 294 -27.91 -9.27 -20.85
C GLU A 294 -28.05 -10.11 -19.56
N GLU A 295 -28.66 -11.28 -19.64
CA GLU A 295 -28.88 -12.16 -18.51
C GLU A 295 -27.98 -13.41 -18.57
N LEU A 296 -27.57 -13.91 -17.41
CA LEU A 296 -26.82 -15.16 -17.31
C LEU A 296 -27.76 -16.33 -17.46
N GLU A 297 -27.64 -17.16 -18.51
CA GLU A 297 -28.33 -18.41 -18.65
C GLU A 297 -27.50 -19.62 -18.25
N ILE A 298 -28.17 -20.65 -17.72
CA ILE A 298 -27.52 -21.91 -17.33
C ILE A 298 -27.22 -22.70 -18.61
N THR A 299 -25.96 -22.82 -18.97
CA THR A 299 -25.55 -23.72 -20.06
C THR A 299 -25.08 -25.05 -19.48
N PRO A 300 -25.70 -26.19 -19.86
CA PRO A 300 -25.24 -27.51 -19.44
C PRO A 300 -23.84 -27.80 -20.00
N ARG A 301 -23.03 -28.47 -19.19
CA ARG A 301 -21.58 -28.66 -19.42
C ARG A 301 -21.28 -29.67 -20.54
N ARG A 302 -20.16 -29.42 -21.31
CA ARG A 302 -19.56 -30.48 -22.16
C ARG A 302 -18.67 -31.40 -21.30
N LYS A 303 -18.80 -32.74 -21.47
CA LYS A 303 -17.99 -33.74 -20.74
C LYS A 303 -16.46 -33.62 -20.91
N LYS A 304 -15.99 -32.99 -21.99
CA LYS A 304 -14.55 -32.87 -22.33
C LYS A 304 -13.70 -31.88 -21.48
N ASP A 305 -14.34 -31.09 -20.61
CA ASP A 305 -13.66 -30.00 -19.90
C ASP A 305 -13.25 -30.34 -18.45
N HIS A 306 -13.52 -31.56 -17.98
CA HIS A 306 -13.31 -31.92 -16.56
C HIS A 306 -11.84 -31.81 -16.13
N TRP A 307 -10.89 -32.30 -16.90
CA TRP A 307 -9.47 -32.30 -16.50
C TRP A 307 -8.86 -30.89 -16.44
N MET A 308 -9.16 -30.01 -17.42
CA MET A 308 -8.67 -28.61 -17.41
C MET A 308 -9.25 -27.82 -16.23
N ARG A 309 -10.53 -28.07 -15.90
CA ARG A 309 -11.14 -27.45 -14.72
C ARG A 309 -10.39 -27.83 -13.44
N TRP A 310 -10.20 -29.14 -13.23
CA TRP A 310 -9.49 -29.61 -12.04
C TRP A 310 -8.04 -29.16 -12.03
N GLY A 311 -7.39 -29.05 -13.21
CA GLY A 311 -6.06 -28.50 -13.35
C GLY A 311 -5.98 -27.04 -12.90
N VAL A 312 -6.86 -26.17 -13.41
CA VAL A 312 -6.89 -24.74 -13.00
C VAL A 312 -7.21 -24.58 -11.51
N MET A 313 -8.21 -25.31 -11.02
CA MET A 313 -8.57 -25.26 -9.60
C MET A 313 -7.44 -25.78 -8.71
N GLY A 314 -6.78 -26.88 -9.11
CA GLY A 314 -5.65 -27.44 -8.39
C GLY A 314 -4.47 -26.48 -8.31
N CYS A 315 -4.09 -25.89 -9.45
CA CYS A 315 -3.01 -24.88 -9.48
C CYS A 315 -3.34 -23.66 -8.59
N ALA A 316 -4.57 -23.15 -8.65
CA ALA A 316 -4.98 -22.03 -7.79
C ALA A 316 -4.96 -22.41 -6.31
N CYS A 317 -5.45 -23.61 -5.94
CA CYS A 317 -5.41 -24.07 -4.55
C CYS A 317 -3.98 -24.28 -4.04
N ILE A 318 -3.07 -24.84 -4.85
CA ILE A 318 -1.66 -25.00 -4.47
C ILE A 318 -1.01 -23.63 -4.28
N PHE A 319 -1.24 -22.69 -5.20
CA PHE A 319 -0.70 -21.33 -5.08
C PHE A 319 -1.20 -20.65 -3.80
N PHE A 320 -2.51 -20.66 -3.55
CA PHE A 320 -3.07 -20.07 -2.33
C PHE A 320 -2.68 -20.81 -1.05
N ALA A 321 -2.39 -22.11 -1.11
CA ALA A 321 -1.88 -22.84 0.04
C ALA A 321 -0.45 -22.42 0.40
N LEU A 322 0.41 -22.20 -0.62
CA LEU A 322 1.76 -21.68 -0.41
C LEU A 322 1.73 -20.24 0.12
N GLU A 323 0.88 -19.39 -0.47
CA GLU A 323 0.65 -18.02 0.02
C GLU A 323 0.14 -18.04 1.47
N GLY A 324 -0.84 -18.90 1.77
CA GLY A 324 -1.42 -19.03 3.11
C GLY A 324 -0.42 -19.53 4.15
N TYR A 325 0.44 -20.49 3.79
CA TYR A 325 1.51 -20.94 4.67
C TYR A 325 2.46 -19.79 5.04
N VAL A 326 2.95 -19.06 4.04
CA VAL A 326 3.83 -17.91 4.26
C VAL A 326 3.12 -16.83 5.09
N TYR A 327 1.84 -16.55 4.80
CA TYR A 327 1.06 -15.55 5.50
C TYR A 327 0.86 -15.89 6.98
N LEU A 328 0.49 -17.12 7.29
CA LEU A 328 0.18 -17.54 8.66
C LEU A 328 1.44 -17.77 9.52
N GLU A 329 2.56 -18.17 8.90
CA GLU A 329 3.82 -18.38 9.60
C GLU A 329 4.68 -17.12 9.75
N ALA A 330 4.44 -16.06 8.95
CA ALA A 330 5.27 -14.85 8.99
C ALA A 330 5.34 -14.20 10.38
N PRO A 331 4.25 -14.08 11.16
CA PRO A 331 4.30 -13.50 12.50
C PRO A 331 5.15 -14.31 13.48
N VAL A 332 5.15 -15.63 13.33
CA VAL A 332 5.94 -16.55 14.20
C VAL A 332 7.42 -16.53 13.83
N ALA A 333 7.72 -16.44 12.53
CA ALA A 333 9.09 -16.52 12.01
C ALA A 333 9.90 -15.23 12.21
N ASN A 334 9.24 -14.05 12.21
CA ASN A 334 9.89 -12.75 12.22
C ASN A 334 9.69 -12.02 13.54
N LYS A 335 10.80 -11.78 14.26
CA LYS A 335 10.81 -10.88 15.42
C LYS A 335 11.41 -9.53 14.98
N PRO A 336 10.59 -8.51 14.67
CA PRO A 336 11.10 -7.20 14.30
C PRO A 336 11.72 -6.50 15.50
N LEU A 337 12.72 -5.64 15.26
CA LEU A 337 13.21 -4.69 16.25
C LEU A 337 12.11 -3.68 16.59
N ILE A 338 11.97 -3.33 17.85
CA ILE A 338 10.97 -2.37 18.32
C ILE A 338 11.66 -1.05 18.60
N ILE A 339 11.25 0.00 17.87
CA ILE A 339 11.93 1.29 17.84
C ILE A 339 10.94 2.37 18.29
N SER A 340 11.27 3.09 19.37
CA SER A 340 10.47 4.23 19.84
C SER A 340 10.63 5.41 18.88
N HIS A 341 9.54 5.98 18.42
CA HIS A 341 9.53 7.18 17.58
C HIS A 341 9.76 8.44 18.41
N ARG A 342 10.77 9.25 18.06
CA ARG A 342 11.15 10.51 18.72
C ARG A 342 11.37 10.42 20.23
N GLY A 343 11.70 9.23 20.73
CA GLY A 343 11.95 9.01 22.16
C GLY A 343 10.73 9.15 23.06
N VAL A 344 9.53 8.92 22.56
CA VAL A 344 8.28 8.92 23.32
C VAL A 344 7.52 7.61 23.11
N SER A 345 6.66 7.26 24.07
CA SER A 345 5.70 6.16 23.95
C SER A 345 4.40 6.56 24.59
N ASN A 346 3.30 6.35 23.89
CA ASN A 346 1.92 6.63 24.36
C ASN A 346 1.78 8.02 24.99
N LYS A 347 2.36 9.05 24.33
CA LYS A 347 2.31 10.46 24.77
C LYS A 347 2.91 10.69 26.18
N ASN A 348 3.91 9.91 26.60
CA ASN A 348 4.50 9.95 27.95
C ASN A 348 5.43 11.15 28.22
N GLY A 349 5.60 12.06 27.24
CA GLY A 349 6.47 13.21 27.38
C GLY A 349 6.48 14.14 26.16
N VAL A 350 7.47 15.00 26.09
CA VAL A 350 7.76 15.85 24.94
C VAL A 350 8.79 15.15 24.05
N GLN A 351 8.49 15.05 22.76
CA GLN A 351 9.38 14.42 21.78
C GLN A 351 10.81 14.97 21.80
N ASN A 352 11.79 14.11 21.49
CA ASN A 352 13.20 14.51 21.34
C ASN A 352 13.80 15.20 22.57
N THR A 353 13.40 14.81 23.79
CA THR A 353 13.94 15.34 25.04
C THR A 353 14.65 14.29 25.88
N VAL A 354 15.63 14.69 26.66
CA VAL A 354 16.33 13.82 27.61
C VAL A 354 15.36 13.19 28.60
N GLN A 355 14.35 13.97 29.08
CA GLN A 355 13.36 13.47 30.02
C GLN A 355 12.47 12.36 29.44
N SER A 356 12.10 12.48 28.18
CA SER A 356 11.31 11.45 27.50
C SER A 356 12.15 10.22 27.21
N LEU A 357 13.42 10.39 26.81
CA LEU A 357 14.37 9.31 26.63
C LEU A 357 14.52 8.47 27.91
N GLU A 358 14.67 9.13 29.07
CA GLU A 358 14.79 8.43 30.37
C GLU A 358 13.57 7.57 30.69
N LYS A 359 12.35 8.06 30.40
CA LYS A 359 11.12 7.30 30.58
C LYS A 359 10.99 6.15 29.59
N THR A 360 11.27 6.43 28.33
CA THR A 360 11.12 5.48 27.24
C THR A 360 12.14 4.34 27.33
N ALA A 361 13.37 4.61 27.76
CA ALA A 361 14.38 3.59 28.00
C ALA A 361 13.96 2.54 29.06
N GLN A 362 13.08 2.91 30.01
CA GLN A 362 12.54 1.96 30.99
C GLN A 362 11.64 0.90 30.35
N LEU A 363 11.05 1.18 29.18
CA LEU A 363 10.26 0.25 28.39
C LEU A 363 11.14 -0.67 27.51
N SER A 364 12.47 -0.50 27.55
CA SER A 364 13.47 -1.34 26.89
C SER A 364 13.25 -1.55 25.39
N PRO A 365 13.04 -0.48 24.57
CA PRO A 365 13.03 -0.62 23.13
C PRO A 365 14.43 -1.02 22.60
N ASP A 366 14.48 -1.72 21.46
CA ASP A 366 15.75 -2.07 20.82
C ASP A 366 16.53 -0.81 20.38
N PHE A 367 15.79 0.20 19.88
CA PHE A 367 16.31 1.52 19.53
C PHE A 367 15.33 2.61 19.93
N VAL A 368 15.85 3.81 20.15
CA VAL A 368 15.07 5.05 20.21
C VAL A 368 15.42 5.86 18.96
N GLU A 369 14.41 6.08 18.14
CA GLU A 369 14.52 6.98 16.98
C GLU A 369 14.48 8.43 17.45
N THR A 370 15.25 9.31 16.80
CA THR A 370 15.40 10.69 17.22
C THR A 370 15.89 11.59 16.10
N ASP A 371 15.49 12.87 16.14
CA ASP A 371 15.73 13.86 15.09
C ASP A 371 16.78 14.89 15.48
N VAL A 372 17.75 15.12 14.61
CA VAL A 372 18.86 16.05 14.81
C VAL A 372 18.92 17.08 13.69
N GLN A 373 19.04 18.35 14.05
CA GLN A 373 19.25 19.46 13.12
C GLN A 373 20.48 20.31 13.52
N GLU A 374 21.08 20.97 12.52
CA GLU A 374 22.14 21.94 12.74
C GLU A 374 21.58 23.25 13.29
N THR A 375 22.35 23.92 14.13
CA THR A 375 22.03 25.25 14.66
C THR A 375 22.85 26.35 13.95
N LYS A 376 22.50 27.61 14.16
CA LYS A 376 23.21 28.79 13.59
C LYS A 376 24.73 28.79 13.85
N ASP A 377 25.14 28.32 15.01
CA ASP A 377 26.55 28.24 15.43
C ASP A 377 27.19 26.89 15.12
N GLY A 378 26.56 26.10 14.24
CA GLY A 378 27.08 24.83 13.74
C GLY A 378 27.14 23.73 14.80
N GLN A 379 26.36 23.83 15.86
CA GLN A 379 26.12 22.77 16.82
C GLN A 379 24.89 21.95 16.44
N PHE A 380 24.50 20.95 17.24
CA PHE A 380 23.42 20.04 16.92
C PHE A 380 22.35 20.02 18.02
N VAL A 381 21.10 20.12 17.62
CA VAL A 381 19.92 20.21 18.50
C VAL A 381 18.91 19.13 18.17
N MET A 382 18.20 18.66 19.19
CA MET A 382 17.13 17.71 19.08
C MET A 382 15.85 18.41 18.63
N MET A 383 15.44 18.20 17.36
CA MET A 383 14.24 18.84 16.81
C MET A 383 13.78 18.15 15.54
N HIS A 384 12.48 17.77 15.48
CA HIS A 384 11.88 17.22 14.26
C HIS A 384 11.51 18.32 13.26
N ASP A 385 10.72 19.31 13.69
CA ASP A 385 10.13 20.30 12.81
C ASP A 385 11.17 21.31 12.29
N ALA A 386 11.05 21.68 11.02
CA ALA A 386 11.87 22.73 10.43
C ALA A 386 11.59 24.11 11.08
N ASN A 387 10.37 24.34 11.56
CA ASN A 387 9.99 25.53 12.32
C ASN A 387 9.57 25.16 13.74
N ILE A 388 10.26 25.71 14.73
CA ILE A 388 10.10 25.33 16.14
C ILE A 388 8.82 25.87 16.80
N LYS A 389 7.98 26.62 16.08
CA LYS A 389 6.80 27.30 16.62
C LYS A 389 5.82 26.38 17.32
N ASN A 390 5.61 25.17 16.79
CA ASN A 390 4.63 24.24 17.35
C ASN A 390 4.96 23.84 18.79
N LEU A 391 6.23 23.59 19.10
CA LEU A 391 6.69 23.16 20.42
C LEU A 391 7.04 24.33 21.34
N THR A 392 7.60 25.44 20.80
CA THR A 392 8.18 26.53 21.59
C THR A 392 7.34 27.81 21.59
N GLY A 393 6.40 27.96 20.65
CA GLY A 393 5.71 29.24 20.38
C GLY A 393 6.55 30.24 19.56
N VAL A 394 7.85 30.01 19.37
CA VAL A 394 8.79 30.91 18.66
C VAL A 394 8.81 30.59 17.17
N ASN A 395 8.49 31.56 16.33
CA ASN A 395 8.51 31.40 14.87
C ASN A 395 9.94 31.56 14.31
N ALA A 396 10.73 30.50 14.35
CA ALA A 396 12.09 30.44 13.86
C ALA A 396 12.44 29.01 13.40
N ASN A 397 13.54 28.85 12.66
CA ASN A 397 14.12 27.53 12.38
C ASN A 397 15.32 27.30 13.32
N PRO A 398 15.73 26.06 13.60
CA PRO A 398 16.93 25.79 14.38
C PRO A 398 18.18 26.52 13.87
N GLN A 399 18.34 26.61 12.56
CA GLN A 399 19.47 27.29 11.90
C GLN A 399 19.48 28.83 12.06
N ASP A 400 18.40 29.41 12.57
CA ASP A 400 18.31 30.86 12.82
C ASP A 400 18.82 31.25 14.23
N LEU A 401 18.95 30.25 15.14
CA LEU A 401 19.31 30.43 16.54
C LEU A 401 20.56 29.61 16.91
N THR A 402 21.34 30.13 17.86
CA THR A 402 22.45 29.38 18.46
C THR A 402 21.95 28.27 19.36
N LEU A 403 22.77 27.23 19.60
CA LEU A 403 22.42 26.15 20.52
C LEU A 403 22.06 26.69 21.92
N LYS A 404 22.81 27.70 22.39
CA LYS A 404 22.56 28.35 23.70
C LYS A 404 21.22 29.08 23.76
N GLU A 405 20.74 29.62 22.64
CA GLU A 405 19.42 30.26 22.58
C GLU A 405 18.32 29.19 22.56
N LEU A 406 18.49 28.13 21.75
CA LEU A 406 17.54 27.03 21.61
C LEU A 406 17.33 26.29 22.95
N THR A 407 18.40 25.91 23.65
CA THR A 407 18.32 25.13 24.89
C THR A 407 17.73 25.91 26.09
N LYS A 408 17.53 27.24 25.94
CA LYS A 408 16.79 28.03 26.92
C LYS A 408 15.29 28.01 26.73
N LEU A 409 14.81 27.64 25.53
CA LEU A 409 13.40 27.63 25.21
C LEU A 409 12.68 26.53 25.96
N ASP A 410 11.53 26.89 26.52
CA ASP A 410 10.58 25.93 27.07
C ASP A 410 9.76 25.34 25.92
N ILE A 411 9.52 24.03 26.00
CA ILE A 411 8.72 23.28 25.04
C ILE A 411 7.60 22.53 25.78
N SER A 412 6.47 22.37 25.11
CA SER A 412 5.33 21.65 25.70
C SER A 412 4.62 20.80 24.65
N GLU A 413 4.30 19.58 25.04
CA GLU A 413 3.57 18.63 24.23
C GLU A 413 2.88 17.61 25.15
N ASN A 414 1.71 17.10 24.76
CA ASN A 414 0.97 16.07 25.50
C ASN A 414 0.71 16.40 26.99
N GLY A 415 0.70 17.67 27.36
CA GLY A 415 0.55 18.11 28.76
C GLY A 415 1.83 18.10 29.59
N TYR A 416 2.97 17.74 28.98
CA TYR A 416 4.29 17.78 29.59
C TYR A 416 5.05 19.04 29.17
N HIS A 417 6.01 19.44 30.01
CA HIS A 417 6.90 20.56 29.78
C HIS A 417 8.35 20.11 29.89
N SER A 418 9.20 20.63 29.03
CA SER A 418 10.64 20.38 29.03
C SER A 418 11.38 21.57 28.44
N LYS A 419 12.69 21.44 28.28
CA LYS A 419 13.52 22.35 27.48
C LYS A 419 14.01 21.64 26.23
N VAL A 420 14.29 22.42 25.19
CA VAL A 420 14.97 21.91 24.00
C VAL A 420 16.29 21.27 24.41
N SER A 421 16.54 20.03 24.02
CA SER A 421 17.76 19.30 24.35
C SER A 421 18.85 19.51 23.29
N SER A 422 20.11 19.62 23.71
CA SER A 422 21.24 19.50 22.79
C SER A 422 21.41 18.03 22.37
N PHE A 423 22.01 17.79 21.20
CA PHE A 423 22.33 16.42 20.82
C PHE A 423 23.44 15.82 21.72
N ASP A 424 24.36 16.66 22.21
CA ASP A 424 25.39 16.23 23.17
C ASP A 424 24.77 15.65 24.45
N ASP A 425 23.82 16.37 25.07
CA ASP A 425 23.16 15.92 26.30
C ASP A 425 22.32 14.66 26.05
N TYR A 426 21.62 14.61 24.92
CA TYR A 426 20.77 13.47 24.54
C TYR A 426 21.62 12.21 24.31
N LEU A 427 22.68 12.31 23.51
CA LEU A 427 23.60 11.19 23.24
C LEU A 427 24.32 10.71 24.50
N ASN A 428 24.78 11.64 25.34
CA ASN A 428 25.41 11.29 26.62
C ASN A 428 24.44 10.50 27.52
N LYS A 429 23.18 10.94 27.62
CA LYS A 429 22.16 10.25 28.40
C LYS A 429 21.82 8.89 27.80
N ALA A 430 21.69 8.78 26.48
CA ALA A 430 21.46 7.50 25.82
C ALA A 430 22.60 6.49 26.13
N ASN A 431 23.85 6.95 26.08
CA ASN A 431 25.01 6.13 26.42
C ASN A 431 25.03 5.73 27.90
N GLU A 432 24.68 6.64 28.81
CA GLU A 432 24.55 6.35 30.25
C GLU A 432 23.50 5.25 30.52
N LEU A 433 22.37 5.32 29.79
CA LEU A 433 21.27 4.33 29.88
C LEU A 433 21.53 3.05 29.06
N HIS A 434 22.65 2.96 28.36
CA HIS A 434 22.94 1.89 27.38
C HIS A 434 21.84 1.74 26.30
N GLN A 435 21.10 2.83 26.02
CA GLN A 435 20.05 2.87 25.03
C GLN A 435 20.61 3.19 23.64
N LYS A 436 20.41 2.29 22.69
CA LYS A 436 20.79 2.52 21.28
C LYS A 436 19.85 3.51 20.62
N LEU A 437 20.40 4.34 19.74
CA LEU A 437 19.67 5.35 18.98
C LEU A 437 19.64 5.02 17.49
N LEU A 438 18.50 5.33 16.84
CA LEU A 438 18.37 5.48 15.39
C LEU A 438 18.25 6.97 15.11
N ILE A 439 19.31 7.60 14.63
CA ILE A 439 19.45 9.05 14.57
C ILE A 439 19.10 9.55 13.17
N GLU A 440 18.00 10.29 13.05
CA GLU A 440 17.64 10.95 11.80
C GLU A 440 18.36 12.29 11.68
N ILE A 441 19.18 12.43 10.64
CA ILE A 441 19.75 13.72 10.27
C ILE A 441 18.79 14.43 9.34
N LYS A 442 18.16 15.49 9.85
CA LYS A 442 17.32 16.41 9.07
C LYS A 442 18.19 17.43 8.35
N THR A 443 17.97 17.58 7.06
CA THR A 443 18.69 18.55 6.25
C THR A 443 17.81 19.72 5.83
N SER A 444 18.40 20.88 5.70
CA SER A 444 17.76 22.10 5.23
C SER A 444 18.66 22.86 4.25
N ARG A 445 18.07 23.80 3.49
CA ARG A 445 18.85 24.70 2.62
C ARG A 445 19.71 25.70 3.37
N LYS A 446 19.51 25.84 4.69
CA LYS A 446 20.24 26.75 5.57
C LYS A 446 21.45 26.10 6.24
N ASP A 447 21.58 24.78 6.13
CA ASP A 447 22.66 24.04 6.74
C ASP A 447 24.01 24.41 6.09
N SER A 448 25.05 24.33 6.88
CA SER A 448 26.41 24.59 6.38
C SER A 448 26.87 23.46 5.45
N PRO A 449 27.69 23.76 4.43
CA PRO A 449 28.17 22.75 3.49
C PRO A 449 28.99 21.62 4.14
N ASP A 450 29.58 21.87 5.31
CA ASP A 450 30.41 20.94 6.07
C ASP A 450 29.69 20.33 7.28
N MET A 451 28.37 20.50 7.40
CA MET A 451 27.56 20.00 8.52
C MET A 451 27.84 18.53 8.83
N MET A 452 27.71 17.64 7.85
CA MET A 452 27.92 16.23 8.05
C MET A 452 29.34 15.86 8.38
N LYS A 453 30.32 16.53 7.79
CA LYS A 453 31.72 16.33 8.13
C LYS A 453 31.96 16.62 9.61
N ARG A 454 31.48 17.76 10.11
CA ARG A 454 31.61 18.15 11.54
C ARG A 454 30.83 17.17 12.45
N PHE A 455 29.66 16.75 12.02
CA PHE A 455 28.86 15.76 12.76
C PHE A 455 29.64 14.45 12.92
N MET A 456 30.14 13.90 11.82
CA MET A 456 30.87 12.64 11.85
C MET A 456 32.22 12.73 12.58
N GLU A 457 32.96 13.83 12.41
CA GLU A 457 34.21 14.07 13.15
C GLU A 457 33.98 14.14 14.67
N LYS A 458 32.87 14.72 15.10
CA LYS A 458 32.54 14.89 16.53
C LYS A 458 31.95 13.60 17.13
N TYR A 459 31.05 12.91 16.43
CA TYR A 459 30.25 11.84 17.02
C TYR A 459 30.53 10.44 16.44
N GLY A 460 31.03 10.32 15.22
CA GLY A 460 31.11 9.06 14.48
C GLY A 460 31.76 7.90 15.25
N THR A 461 32.84 8.16 15.98
CA THR A 461 33.51 7.15 16.80
C THR A 461 32.59 6.64 17.93
N VAL A 462 31.92 7.54 18.64
CA VAL A 462 31.00 7.19 19.75
C VAL A 462 29.78 6.44 19.21
N LEU A 463 29.22 6.88 18.08
CA LEU A 463 28.09 6.20 17.44
C LEU A 463 28.42 4.74 17.11
N LYS A 464 29.58 4.50 16.50
CA LYS A 464 30.03 3.16 16.17
C LYS A 464 30.27 2.30 17.42
N GLN A 465 30.96 2.85 18.43
CA GLN A 465 31.30 2.11 19.65
C GLN A 465 30.07 1.65 20.45
N ASN A 466 29.00 2.46 20.48
CA ASN A 466 27.77 2.17 21.19
C ASN A 466 26.69 1.51 20.32
N GLY A 467 27.00 1.23 19.06
CA GLY A 467 26.07 0.53 18.14
C GLY A 467 24.84 1.34 17.76
N HIS A 468 24.97 2.69 17.75
CA HIS A 468 23.94 3.57 17.23
C HIS A 468 23.84 3.44 15.71
N GLN A 469 22.67 3.75 15.17
CA GLN A 469 22.37 3.73 13.74
C GLN A 469 21.95 5.12 13.29
N MET A 470 22.05 5.37 11.99
CA MET A 470 21.66 6.66 11.40
C MET A 470 20.61 6.46 10.31
N GLN A 471 19.83 7.50 10.05
CA GLN A 471 18.92 7.55 8.91
C GLN A 471 18.77 8.98 8.38
N SER A 472 18.35 9.13 7.13
CA SER A 472 18.02 10.43 6.54
C SER A 472 17.14 10.29 5.30
N LEU A 473 16.32 11.32 5.04
CA LEU A 473 15.63 11.53 3.76
C LEU A 473 16.58 12.01 2.65
N ASP A 474 17.73 12.57 3.03
CA ASP A 474 18.74 13.07 2.10
C ASP A 474 19.81 12.01 1.84
N TYR A 475 19.84 11.50 0.62
CA TYR A 475 20.81 10.47 0.25
C TYR A 475 22.27 10.95 0.34
N HIS A 476 22.52 12.27 0.25
CA HIS A 476 23.85 12.82 0.44
C HIS A 476 24.41 12.57 1.85
N VAL A 477 23.54 12.61 2.86
CA VAL A 477 23.90 12.21 4.24
C VAL A 477 24.36 10.75 4.25
N ILE A 478 23.63 9.86 3.59
CA ILE A 478 23.98 8.43 3.50
C ILE A 478 25.38 8.24 2.93
N ASP A 479 25.66 8.91 1.80
CA ASP A 479 26.98 8.83 1.15
C ASP A 479 28.10 9.35 2.05
N GLN A 480 27.87 10.43 2.81
CA GLN A 480 28.89 11.00 3.72
C GLN A 480 29.14 10.11 4.95
N VAL A 481 28.11 9.49 5.51
CA VAL A 481 28.27 8.52 6.61
C VAL A 481 29.11 7.33 6.13
N LEU A 482 28.75 6.74 4.98
CA LEU A 482 29.46 5.60 4.40
C LEU A 482 30.91 5.94 3.98
N ALA A 483 31.16 7.18 3.56
CA ALA A 483 32.51 7.67 3.24
C ALA A 483 33.36 7.86 4.50
N TYR A 484 32.77 8.23 5.63
CA TYR A 484 33.46 8.33 6.90
C TYR A 484 33.80 6.95 7.47
N ASP A 485 32.78 6.10 7.65
CA ASP A 485 32.95 4.71 8.10
C ASP A 485 31.77 3.84 7.63
N SER A 486 32.05 2.91 6.74
CA SER A 486 31.05 1.98 6.18
C SER A 486 30.48 0.96 7.18
N GLN A 487 31.02 0.90 8.40
CA GLN A 487 30.54 0.02 9.47
C GLN A 487 29.45 0.69 10.33
N ILE A 488 29.19 1.99 10.18
CA ILE A 488 28.05 2.66 10.83
C ILE A 488 26.80 2.36 10.01
N PRO A 489 25.80 1.63 10.57
CA PRO A 489 24.58 1.33 9.84
C PRO A 489 23.83 2.63 9.52
N VAL A 490 23.48 2.82 8.25
CA VAL A 490 22.74 4.01 7.81
C VAL A 490 21.60 3.62 6.86
N TYR A 491 20.41 4.16 7.14
CA TYR A 491 19.15 3.83 6.44
C TYR A 491 18.67 5.02 5.61
N PHE A 492 18.16 4.71 4.43
CA PHE A 492 17.56 5.72 3.57
C PHE A 492 16.04 5.77 3.80
N ILE A 493 15.54 6.93 4.26
CA ILE A 493 14.11 7.13 4.51
C ILE A 493 13.38 7.38 3.20
N LEU A 494 12.32 6.61 2.97
CA LEU A 494 11.47 6.69 1.79
C LEU A 494 10.00 6.78 2.21
N PRO A 495 9.43 8.00 2.29
CA PRO A 495 8.00 8.18 2.56
C PRO A 495 7.10 7.61 1.46
N TYR A 496 7.62 7.55 0.24
CA TYR A 496 6.95 6.99 -0.92
C TYR A 496 7.98 6.46 -1.92
N ASN A 497 7.68 5.33 -2.56
CA ASN A 497 8.56 4.77 -3.58
C ASN A 497 7.78 4.32 -4.83
N SER A 498 8.17 4.84 -5.99
CA SER A 498 7.64 4.45 -7.30
C SER A 498 8.59 3.54 -8.10
N ILE A 499 9.89 3.73 -7.94
CA ILE A 499 10.94 2.92 -8.59
C ILE A 499 11.90 2.46 -7.49
N PHE A 500 12.11 1.14 -7.38
CA PHE A 500 13.00 0.58 -6.35
C PHE A 500 14.39 1.23 -6.43
N PRO A 501 14.84 1.93 -5.37
CA PRO A 501 16.13 2.57 -5.34
C PRO A 501 17.23 1.50 -5.16
N ARG A 502 18.36 1.68 -5.82
CA ARG A 502 19.54 0.83 -5.62
C ARG A 502 20.64 1.66 -4.98
N THR A 503 20.67 1.64 -3.67
CA THR A 503 21.57 2.43 -2.86
C THR A 503 22.60 1.55 -2.15
N LYS A 504 23.61 2.18 -1.56
CA LYS A 504 24.61 1.53 -0.69
C LYS A 504 24.21 1.57 0.78
N ALA A 505 23.03 2.12 1.11
CA ALA A 505 22.53 2.17 2.47
C ALA A 505 22.44 0.77 3.08
N THR A 506 22.58 0.66 4.39
CA THR A 506 22.37 -0.58 5.12
C THR A 506 20.95 -1.14 4.94
N GLY A 507 19.99 -0.23 4.76
CA GLY A 507 18.60 -0.58 4.54
C GLY A 507 17.76 0.65 4.21
N TYR A 508 16.44 0.45 4.28
CA TYR A 508 15.44 1.48 4.02
C TYR A 508 14.51 1.63 5.22
N THR A 509 14.08 2.86 5.47
CA THR A 509 13.02 3.17 6.44
C THR A 509 11.82 3.70 5.68
N MET A 510 10.73 2.92 5.62
CA MET A 510 9.58 3.20 4.77
C MET A 510 8.31 3.49 5.57
N GLU A 511 7.47 4.34 5.02
CA GLU A 511 6.12 4.56 5.51
C GLU A 511 5.25 3.32 5.19
N TYR A 512 4.54 2.78 6.18
CA TYR A 512 3.89 1.46 6.10
C TYR A 512 2.74 1.39 5.08
N SER A 513 1.98 2.47 4.91
CA SER A 513 0.83 2.46 3.99
C SER A 513 1.27 2.41 2.53
N THR A 514 2.45 2.94 2.22
CA THR A 514 3.05 2.97 0.88
C THR A 514 3.91 1.74 0.56
N LEU A 515 4.25 0.94 1.56
CA LEU A 515 5.02 -0.30 1.41
C LEU A 515 4.17 -1.38 0.73
N ASP A 516 4.76 -2.09 -0.23
CA ASP A 516 4.13 -3.20 -0.94
C ASP A 516 5.08 -4.38 -1.19
N GLU A 517 4.49 -5.53 -1.55
CA GLU A 517 5.22 -6.76 -1.87
C GLU A 517 6.25 -6.59 -2.99
N ASN A 518 5.99 -5.70 -3.97
CA ASN A 518 6.93 -5.49 -5.08
C ASN A 518 8.24 -4.84 -4.61
N PHE A 519 8.18 -3.96 -3.61
CA PHE A 519 9.38 -3.40 -2.97
C PHE A 519 10.12 -4.50 -2.21
N VAL A 520 9.42 -5.22 -1.36
CA VAL A 520 9.97 -6.28 -0.50
C VAL A 520 10.58 -7.42 -1.32
N ASN A 521 9.92 -7.91 -2.37
CA ASN A 521 10.43 -8.95 -3.25
C ASN A 521 11.77 -8.57 -3.93
N LYS A 522 12.02 -7.27 -4.13
CA LYS A 522 13.32 -6.81 -4.64
C LYS A 522 14.36 -6.68 -3.56
N LEU A 523 13.93 -6.29 -2.35
CA LEU A 523 14.78 -6.19 -1.19
C LEU A 523 15.33 -7.57 -0.79
N TRP A 524 14.54 -8.64 -0.89
CA TRP A 524 14.96 -10.02 -0.60
C TRP A 524 16.17 -10.49 -1.42
N ASN A 525 16.42 -9.87 -2.58
CA ASN A 525 17.61 -10.15 -3.39
C ASN A 525 18.82 -9.30 -3.00
N THR A 526 18.75 -8.60 -1.87
CA THR A 526 19.81 -7.77 -1.30
C THR A 526 20.00 -8.16 0.17
N ASP A 527 21.12 -7.78 0.76
CA ASP A 527 21.36 -7.93 2.21
C ASP A 527 20.84 -6.71 3.02
N GLN A 528 20.02 -5.86 2.38
CA GLN A 528 19.53 -4.61 2.98
C GLN A 528 18.33 -4.88 3.89
N LYS A 529 18.25 -4.12 4.98
CA LYS A 529 17.20 -4.20 5.99
C LYS A 529 16.02 -3.27 5.69
N LEU A 530 14.87 -3.60 6.27
CA LEU A 530 13.64 -2.83 6.15
C LEU A 530 13.13 -2.41 7.53
N TYR A 531 13.12 -1.10 7.80
CA TYR A 531 12.39 -0.51 8.92
C TYR A 531 11.11 0.16 8.40
N VAL A 532 10.07 0.15 9.23
CA VAL A 532 8.74 0.66 8.82
C VAL A 532 8.21 1.62 9.87
N TRP A 533 7.59 2.73 9.45
CA TRP A 533 7.02 3.79 10.29
C TRP A 533 5.68 4.30 9.75
N THR A 534 4.77 4.85 10.56
CA THR A 534 4.71 4.74 12.01
C THR A 534 3.67 3.66 12.33
N ILE A 535 4.04 2.69 13.16
CA ILE A 535 3.23 1.51 13.43
C ILE A 535 2.49 1.73 14.76
N ASN A 536 1.24 2.17 14.67
CA ASN A 536 0.42 2.58 15.82
C ASN A 536 -0.91 1.81 15.91
N SER A 537 -1.04 0.71 15.16
CA SER A 537 -2.25 -0.14 15.18
C SER A 537 -1.90 -1.60 14.89
N SER A 538 -2.76 -2.52 15.31
CA SER A 538 -2.62 -3.94 14.98
C SER A 538 -2.62 -4.18 13.47
N GLU A 539 -3.39 -3.40 12.68
CA GLU A 539 -3.43 -3.52 11.22
C GLU A 539 -2.08 -3.16 10.58
N SER A 540 -1.46 -2.04 11.00
CA SER A 540 -0.14 -1.63 10.52
C SER A 540 0.95 -2.59 10.97
N PHE A 541 0.87 -3.13 12.19
CA PHE A 541 1.75 -4.18 12.70
C PHE A 541 1.70 -5.43 11.82
N ASP A 542 0.52 -6.00 11.63
CA ASP A 542 0.34 -7.22 10.84
C ASP A 542 0.84 -7.07 9.42
N LYS A 543 0.47 -5.97 8.75
CA LYS A 543 0.96 -5.67 7.40
C LYS A 543 2.49 -5.64 7.36
N SER A 544 3.12 -5.02 8.35
CA SER A 544 4.59 -4.87 8.42
C SER A 544 5.28 -6.20 8.68
N VAL A 545 4.73 -7.04 9.58
CA VAL A 545 5.25 -8.40 9.83
C VAL A 545 5.14 -9.27 8.57
N HIS A 546 3.97 -9.28 7.91
CA HIS A 546 3.75 -10.07 6.70
C HIS A 546 4.64 -9.63 5.53
N LEU A 547 4.98 -8.36 5.47
CA LEU A 547 5.94 -7.83 4.50
C LEU A 547 7.40 -8.03 4.94
N GLY A 548 7.65 -8.68 6.08
CA GLY A 548 9.00 -9.02 6.54
C GLY A 548 9.82 -7.81 7.01
N ALA A 549 9.20 -6.86 7.70
CA ALA A 549 9.91 -5.74 8.31
C ALA A 549 10.92 -6.24 9.37
N ASP A 550 12.16 -5.77 9.28
CA ASP A 550 13.22 -6.05 10.25
C ASP A 550 13.09 -5.16 11.50
N GLY A 551 12.41 -4.02 11.42
CA GLY A 551 12.16 -3.13 12.56
C GLY A 551 10.93 -2.27 12.37
N MET A 552 10.29 -1.90 13.47
CA MET A 552 9.07 -1.12 13.54
C MET A 552 9.25 0.11 14.40
N ILE A 553 9.04 1.29 13.83
CA ILE A 553 9.07 2.58 14.53
C ILE A 553 7.64 2.90 14.95
N THR A 554 7.43 3.14 16.26
CA THR A 554 6.10 3.30 16.85
C THR A 554 6.05 4.41 17.89
N ASP A 555 4.87 5.04 18.03
CA ASP A 555 4.52 5.94 19.13
C ASP A 555 3.95 5.19 20.35
N ASP A 556 3.74 3.85 20.25
CA ASP A 556 3.20 3.00 21.33
C ASP A 556 3.98 1.70 21.46
N LEU A 557 5.04 1.75 22.27
CA LEU A 557 5.93 0.58 22.49
C LEU A 557 5.20 -0.57 23.14
N GLU A 558 4.36 -0.31 24.13
CA GLU A 558 3.68 -1.34 24.92
C GLU A 558 2.74 -2.16 24.02
N MET A 559 1.98 -1.48 23.16
CA MET A 559 1.10 -2.14 22.20
C MET A 559 1.90 -3.04 21.24
N ILE A 560 3.01 -2.55 20.67
CA ILE A 560 3.80 -3.35 19.72
C ILE A 560 4.51 -4.52 20.43
N GLN A 561 5.03 -4.33 21.64
CA GLN A 561 5.64 -5.39 22.44
C GLN A 561 4.64 -6.51 22.75
N GLU A 562 3.40 -6.13 23.11
CA GLU A 562 2.31 -7.08 23.32
C GLU A 562 1.97 -7.84 22.02
N GLN A 563 1.81 -7.14 20.89
CA GLN A 563 1.53 -7.76 19.60
C GLN A 563 2.63 -8.73 19.15
N VAL A 564 3.90 -8.38 19.35
CA VAL A 564 5.04 -9.28 19.07
C VAL A 564 4.98 -10.52 19.96
N THR A 565 4.68 -10.35 21.24
CA THR A 565 4.59 -11.47 22.19
C THR A 565 3.45 -12.41 21.80
N ILE A 566 2.25 -11.88 21.55
CA ILE A 566 1.10 -12.67 21.11
C ILE A 566 1.42 -13.42 19.82
N ALA A 567 1.99 -12.73 18.83
CA ALA A 567 2.31 -13.34 17.55
C ALA A 567 3.33 -14.49 17.65
N GLN A 568 4.21 -14.47 18.65
CA GLN A 568 5.25 -15.50 18.84
C GLN A 568 4.82 -16.64 19.76
N GLU A 569 4.08 -16.36 20.83
CA GLU A 569 3.76 -17.33 21.88
C GLU A 569 2.42 -18.04 21.62
N ASP A 570 1.41 -17.33 21.12
CA ASP A 570 0.06 -17.88 20.91
C ASP A 570 -0.63 -17.24 19.68
N PRO A 571 -0.18 -17.58 18.45
CA PRO A 571 -0.74 -16.97 17.24
C PRO A 571 -2.17 -17.46 17.01
N GLU A 572 -3.15 -16.58 17.15
CA GLU A 572 -4.55 -16.83 16.78
C GLU A 572 -4.74 -16.73 15.26
N TYR A 573 -4.76 -17.88 14.59
CA TYR A 573 -4.96 -17.91 13.14
C TYR A 573 -6.34 -17.40 12.70
N THR A 574 -7.35 -17.46 13.57
CA THR A 574 -8.67 -16.85 13.34
C THR A 574 -8.53 -15.35 13.09
N ASP A 575 -7.74 -14.65 13.90
CA ASP A 575 -7.53 -13.21 13.75
C ASP A 575 -6.80 -12.87 12.45
N LEU A 576 -5.74 -13.62 12.12
CA LEU A 576 -5.02 -13.46 10.85
C LEU A 576 -5.92 -13.70 9.63
N LEU A 577 -6.75 -14.74 9.66
CA LEU A 577 -7.71 -15.05 8.60
C LEU A 577 -8.81 -13.99 8.51
N PHE A 578 -9.28 -13.45 9.64
CA PHE A 578 -10.23 -12.35 9.66
C PHE A 578 -9.62 -11.09 9.03
N LYS A 579 -8.40 -10.71 9.39
CA LYS A 579 -7.66 -9.58 8.80
C LYS A 579 -7.48 -9.77 7.29
N GLN A 580 -7.07 -10.98 6.84
CA GLN A 580 -6.98 -11.30 5.42
C GLN A 580 -8.33 -11.16 4.70
N ALA A 581 -9.42 -11.58 5.34
CA ALA A 581 -10.75 -11.42 4.77
C ALA A 581 -11.20 -9.95 4.73
N MET A 582 -10.82 -9.16 5.75
CA MET A 582 -11.12 -7.72 5.82
C MET A 582 -10.46 -6.91 4.70
N GLU A 583 -9.37 -7.39 4.10
CA GLU A 583 -8.83 -6.80 2.88
C GLU A 583 -9.87 -6.69 1.75
N PHE A 584 -10.90 -7.53 1.77
CA PHE A 584 -12.03 -7.44 0.83
C PHE A 584 -12.92 -6.22 1.11
N PHE A 585 -12.99 -5.76 2.35
CA PHE A 585 -13.85 -4.66 2.80
C PHE A 585 -13.14 -3.32 2.88
N ASN A 586 -11.81 -3.28 3.05
CA ASN A 586 -11.07 -2.03 3.20
C ASN A 586 -11.16 -1.20 1.91
N PHE A 587 -11.79 -0.03 1.98
CA PHE A 587 -12.02 0.91 0.88
C PHE A 587 -10.89 1.91 0.70
#